data_92b39676db6ddc3fe461042f7139b08c
#
_entry.id   92b39676db6ddc3fe461042f7139b08c
#
_cell.length_a   1.000
_cell.length_b   1.000
_cell.length_c   1.000
_cell.angle_alpha   90.00
_cell.angle_beta   90.00
_cell.angle_gamma   90.00
#
_symmetry.space_group_name_H-M   'P 1'
#
loop_
_entity.id
_entity.type
_entity.pdbx_description
1 polymer ?
#
loop_
_entity_poly.entity_id
_entity_poly.type
_entity_poly.pdbx_seq_one_letter_code
_entity_poly.pdbx_strand_id
1 'polypeptide(L)'
;MASTFGGEVRRSNGNAFIGVKKFVQTDGHTFNRFVWHHDQVTRPPNCATVVASSDYCQFASLEYNFPAFSVQYHPEFTKEYFKKLLMAGEGIFLSSKQTQRTLTEIKKDRVSRDADLKKVTELLSNNSQDRVRSVI
;
A
#
# COMPACT_ATOMS: atom_id res chain seq x y z
N MET A 1 -1.38 10.68 6.22
CA MET A 1 0.01 11.21 6.18
C MET A 1 0.24 12.19 5.02
N ALA A 2 0.16 11.78 3.76
CA ALA A 2 0.50 12.69 2.64
C ALA A 2 -0.22 14.05 2.73
N SER A 3 -1.53 14.06 2.91
CA SER A 3 -2.32 15.30 3.05
C SER A 3 -1.92 16.13 4.27
N THR A 4 -1.63 15.50 5.39
CA THR A 4 -1.22 16.18 6.65
C THR A 4 0.07 16.98 6.49
N PHE A 5 0.99 16.49 5.65
CA PHE A 5 2.29 17.12 5.41
C PHE A 5 2.35 17.96 4.13
N GLY A 6 1.20 18.43 3.64
CA GLY A 6 1.11 19.34 2.50
C GLY A 6 1.08 18.68 1.12
N GLY A 7 0.96 17.36 1.05
CA GLY A 7 0.63 16.64 -0.17
C GLY A 7 -0.85 16.78 -0.53
N GLU A 8 -1.24 16.16 -1.63
CA GLU A 8 -2.62 16.15 -2.10
C GLU A 8 -3.12 14.71 -2.27
N VAL A 9 -4.34 14.46 -1.80
CA VAL A 9 -5.05 13.18 -1.94
C VAL A 9 -6.38 13.45 -2.60
N ARG A 10 -6.69 12.71 -3.66
CA ARG A 10 -7.97 12.82 -4.37
C ARG A 10 -8.65 11.46 -4.47
N ARG A 11 -9.96 11.49 -4.41
CA ARG A 11 -10.78 10.33 -4.72
C ARG A 11 -10.75 10.06 -6.21
N SER A 12 -10.58 8.79 -6.60
CA SER A 12 -10.74 8.37 -7.98
C SER A 12 -12.16 8.63 -8.48
N ASN A 13 -12.28 9.14 -9.69
CA ASN A 13 -13.58 9.36 -10.34
C ASN A 13 -14.26 8.07 -10.84
N GLY A 14 -13.65 6.92 -10.58
CA GLY A 14 -14.14 5.61 -11.00
C GLY A 14 -14.42 4.68 -9.82
N ASN A 15 -14.45 3.39 -10.12
CA ASN A 15 -14.58 2.35 -9.12
C ASN A 15 -13.34 2.28 -8.21
N ALA A 16 -13.50 1.65 -7.03
CA ALA A 16 -12.38 1.34 -6.16
C ALA A 16 -11.31 0.51 -6.88
N PHE A 17 -10.05 0.78 -6.57
CA PHE A 17 -8.95 -0.08 -6.94
C PHE A 17 -8.93 -1.28 -6.00
N ILE A 18 -9.33 -2.44 -6.50
CA ILE A 18 -9.43 -3.69 -5.72
C ILE A 18 -8.74 -4.81 -6.51
N GLY A 19 -7.96 -5.64 -5.82
CA GLY A 19 -7.33 -6.82 -6.44
C GLY A 19 -5.85 -6.95 -6.11
N VAL A 20 -5.15 -7.70 -6.96
CA VAL A 20 -3.69 -7.80 -6.95
C VAL A 20 -3.14 -6.83 -7.99
N LYS A 21 -2.19 -6.00 -7.59
CA LYS A 21 -1.54 -5.03 -8.49
C LYS A 21 -0.04 -5.17 -8.43
N LYS A 22 0.58 -4.98 -9.60
CA LYS A 22 2.04 -4.95 -9.76
C LYS A 22 2.55 -3.54 -9.48
N PHE A 23 3.62 -3.46 -8.72
CA PHE A 23 4.34 -2.24 -8.41
C PHE A 23 5.79 -2.35 -8.85
N VAL A 24 6.42 -1.20 -9.08
CA VAL A 24 7.82 -1.07 -9.45
C VAL A 24 8.48 -0.12 -8.45
N GLN A 25 9.57 -0.56 -7.83
CA GLN A 25 10.44 0.29 -7.02
C GLN A 25 11.33 1.16 -7.91
N THR A 26 11.91 2.21 -7.34
CA THR A 26 12.83 3.12 -8.04
C THR A 26 14.11 2.45 -8.54
N ASP A 27 14.51 1.32 -7.95
CA ASP A 27 15.63 0.47 -8.38
C ASP A 27 15.25 -0.53 -9.50
N GLY A 28 13.99 -0.52 -9.96
CA GLY A 28 13.46 -1.41 -11.00
C GLY A 28 12.92 -2.75 -10.47
N HIS A 29 13.05 -3.05 -9.16
CA HIS A 29 12.46 -4.26 -8.59
C HIS A 29 10.93 -4.23 -8.66
N THR A 30 10.34 -5.35 -9.08
CA THR A 30 8.87 -5.47 -9.20
C THR A 30 8.29 -6.42 -8.16
N PHE A 31 7.10 -6.07 -7.66
CA PHE A 31 6.40 -6.88 -6.66
C PHE A 31 4.89 -6.74 -6.79
N ASN A 32 4.14 -7.72 -6.28
CA ASN A 32 2.68 -7.71 -6.27
C ASN A 32 2.15 -7.47 -4.86
N ARG A 33 1.09 -6.67 -4.72
CA ARG A 33 0.40 -6.38 -3.46
C ARG A 33 -1.10 -6.35 -3.63
N PHE A 34 -1.81 -6.59 -2.53
CA PHE A 34 -3.25 -6.37 -2.45
C PHE A 34 -3.56 -4.89 -2.34
N VAL A 35 -4.60 -4.48 -3.05
CA VAL A 35 -5.12 -3.11 -3.01
C VAL A 35 -6.62 -3.11 -2.77
N TRP A 36 -7.06 -2.13 -1.98
CA TRP A 36 -8.48 -1.85 -1.70
C TRP A 36 -8.63 -0.39 -1.30
N HIS A 37 -8.73 0.51 -2.26
CA HIS A 37 -8.85 1.93 -1.98
C HIS A 37 -9.58 2.68 -3.11
N HIS A 38 -10.12 3.85 -2.78
CA HIS A 38 -10.66 4.82 -3.72
C HIS A 38 -9.75 6.05 -3.84
N ASP A 39 -9.12 6.43 -2.73
CA ASP A 39 -8.34 7.64 -2.64
C ASP A 39 -6.89 7.37 -3.03
N GLN A 40 -6.27 8.31 -3.75
CA GLN A 40 -4.87 8.23 -4.15
C GLN A 40 -4.14 9.53 -3.84
N VAL A 41 -2.87 9.40 -3.50
CA VAL A 41 -1.96 10.53 -3.49
C VAL A 41 -1.79 11.01 -4.93
N THR A 42 -2.11 12.29 -5.19
CA THR A 42 -1.96 12.92 -6.51
C THR A 42 -0.78 13.89 -6.56
N ARG A 43 -0.31 14.33 -5.38
CA ARG A 43 0.91 15.10 -5.20
C ARG A 43 1.55 14.74 -3.86
N PRO A 44 2.80 14.23 -3.86
CA PRO A 44 3.49 13.92 -2.62
C PRO A 44 3.85 15.22 -1.88
N PRO A 45 3.99 15.19 -0.54
CA PRO A 45 4.51 16.32 0.22
C PRO A 45 6.02 16.51 -0.03
N ASN A 46 6.51 17.74 0.16
CA ASN A 46 7.93 18.07 -0.07
C ASN A 46 8.90 17.31 0.85
N CYS A 47 8.42 16.80 1.98
CA CYS A 47 9.20 15.99 2.92
C CYS A 47 9.22 14.49 2.58
N ALA A 48 8.68 14.08 1.44
CA ALA A 48 8.61 12.68 1.04
C ALA A 48 9.24 12.43 -0.32
N THR A 49 9.86 11.25 -0.46
CA THR A 49 10.41 10.72 -1.70
C THR A 49 9.55 9.53 -2.16
N VAL A 50 9.26 9.48 -3.45
CA VAL A 50 8.55 8.33 -4.06
C VAL A 50 9.53 7.18 -4.20
N VAL A 51 9.18 6.01 -3.64
CA VAL A 51 10.03 4.81 -3.69
C VAL A 51 9.39 3.65 -4.45
N ALA A 52 8.09 3.72 -4.72
CA ALA A 52 7.43 2.78 -5.62
C ALA A 52 6.22 3.41 -6.32
N SER A 53 5.93 2.90 -7.52
CA SER A 53 4.83 3.32 -8.38
C SER A 53 4.16 2.14 -9.07
N SER A 54 3.05 2.38 -9.76
CA SER A 54 2.40 1.46 -10.69
C SER A 54 1.70 2.23 -11.80
N ASP A 55 1.24 1.54 -12.84
CA ASP A 55 0.55 2.15 -13.98
C ASP A 55 -0.71 2.94 -13.57
N TYR A 56 -1.33 2.56 -12.46
CA TYR A 56 -2.55 3.21 -11.97
C TYR A 56 -2.32 4.12 -10.76
N CYS A 57 -1.17 4.03 -10.10
CA CYS A 57 -0.84 4.76 -8.88
C CYS A 57 0.61 5.25 -8.91
N GLN A 58 0.80 6.50 -9.31
CA GLN A 58 2.13 7.09 -9.49
C GLN A 58 2.90 7.21 -8.17
N PHE A 59 2.21 7.43 -7.05
CA PHE A 59 2.79 7.66 -5.72
C PHE A 59 2.39 6.53 -4.76
N ALA A 60 2.73 5.28 -5.13
CA ALA A 60 2.27 4.09 -4.44
C ALA A 60 2.95 3.87 -3.09
N SER A 61 4.20 4.27 -2.95
CA SER A 61 4.95 4.21 -1.70
C SER A 61 5.81 5.46 -1.54
N LEU A 62 5.76 6.06 -0.36
CA LEU A 62 6.49 7.27 0.00
C LEU A 62 7.34 7.01 1.25
N GLU A 63 8.60 7.42 1.20
CA GLU A 63 9.47 7.57 2.37
C GLU A 63 9.58 9.04 2.75
N TYR A 64 9.57 9.33 4.05
CA TYR A 64 9.64 10.69 4.56
C TYR A 64 11.05 11.00 5.06
N ASN A 65 11.42 12.28 5.12
CA ASN A 65 12.69 12.75 5.69
C ASN A 65 12.76 12.63 7.23
N PHE A 66 11.81 11.95 7.83
CA PHE A 66 11.75 11.52 9.23
C PHE A 66 11.37 10.02 9.25
N PRO A 67 11.53 9.29 10.38
CA PRO A 67 11.31 7.83 10.43
C PRO A 67 9.85 7.43 10.20
N ALA A 68 9.39 7.51 8.94
CA ALA A 68 8.07 7.09 8.50
C ALA A 68 8.05 6.70 7.02
N PHE A 69 7.08 5.86 6.67
CA PHE A 69 6.71 5.61 5.28
C PHE A 69 5.19 5.44 5.15
N SER A 70 4.68 5.60 3.97
CA SER A 70 3.28 5.31 3.64
C SER A 70 3.15 4.55 2.34
N VAL A 71 2.13 3.71 2.24
CA VAL A 71 1.84 2.88 1.08
C VAL A 71 0.37 2.97 0.70
N GLN A 72 0.06 2.77 -0.59
CA GLN A 72 -1.29 2.73 -1.13
C GLN A 72 -1.83 1.30 -1.27
N TYR A 73 -1.03 0.32 -0.92
CA TYR A 73 -1.37 -1.10 -0.89
C TYR A 73 -1.45 -1.59 0.56
N HIS A 74 -1.87 -2.84 0.74
CA HIS A 74 -2.11 -3.44 2.05
C HIS A 74 -1.09 -4.55 2.34
N PRO A 75 0.10 -4.23 2.92
CA PRO A 75 1.08 -5.24 3.30
C PRO A 75 0.59 -6.15 4.44
N GLU A 76 -0.38 -5.69 5.22
CA GLU A 76 -1.00 -6.44 6.31
C GLU A 76 -1.97 -7.54 5.83
N PHE A 77 -2.45 -7.49 4.57
CA PHE A 77 -3.41 -8.47 4.08
C PHE A 77 -2.75 -9.81 3.77
N THR A 78 -3.31 -10.89 4.33
CA THR A 78 -3.05 -12.26 3.87
C THR A 78 -3.98 -12.62 2.72
N LYS A 79 -3.63 -13.65 1.94
CA LYS A 79 -4.53 -14.17 0.88
C LYS A 79 -5.88 -14.60 1.43
N GLU A 80 -5.89 -15.25 2.60
CA GLU A 80 -7.09 -15.74 3.28
C GLU A 80 -7.98 -14.57 3.72
N TYR A 81 -7.37 -13.56 4.35
CA TYR A 81 -8.10 -12.35 4.75
C TYR A 81 -8.69 -11.63 3.55
N PHE A 82 -7.90 -11.42 2.49
CA PHE A 82 -8.36 -10.70 1.30
C PHE A 82 -9.49 -11.45 0.57
N LYS A 83 -9.45 -12.78 0.50
CA LYS A 83 -10.56 -13.58 -0.03
C LYS A 83 -11.85 -13.39 0.78
N LYS A 84 -11.77 -13.42 2.10
CA LYS A 84 -12.94 -13.17 2.97
C LYS A 84 -13.49 -11.77 2.78
N LEU A 85 -12.62 -10.77 2.65
CA LEU A 85 -13.02 -9.39 2.40
C LEU A 85 -13.73 -9.24 1.04
N LEU A 86 -13.23 -9.88 -0.02
CA LEU A 86 -13.88 -9.90 -1.33
C LEU A 86 -15.28 -10.52 -1.28
N MET A 87 -15.43 -11.65 -0.60
CA MET A 87 -16.72 -12.32 -0.45
C MET A 87 -17.72 -11.47 0.37
N ALA A 88 -17.24 -10.83 1.44
CA ALA A 88 -18.08 -9.94 2.25
C ALA A 88 -18.48 -8.65 1.50
N GLY A 89 -17.64 -8.20 0.56
CA GLY A 89 -17.88 -7.00 -0.25
C GLY A 89 -18.70 -7.25 -1.51
N GLU A 90 -19.00 -8.51 -1.85
CA GLU A 90 -19.83 -8.85 -3.01
C GLU A 90 -21.26 -8.33 -2.82
N GLY A 91 -21.80 -7.71 -3.86
CA GLY A 91 -23.10 -7.06 -3.82
C GLY A 91 -23.14 -5.68 -3.13
N ILE A 92 -22.07 -5.28 -2.43
CA ILE A 92 -21.94 -3.97 -1.77
C ILE A 92 -20.96 -3.07 -2.56
N PHE A 93 -19.74 -3.55 -2.75
CA PHE A 93 -18.65 -2.81 -3.42
C PHE A 93 -18.24 -3.44 -4.75
N LEU A 94 -18.53 -4.73 -4.94
CA LEU A 94 -18.12 -5.54 -6.08
C LEU A 94 -19.32 -6.31 -6.64
N SER A 95 -19.39 -6.42 -7.96
CA SER A 95 -20.26 -7.40 -8.61
C SER A 95 -19.71 -8.81 -8.46
N SER A 96 -20.54 -9.84 -8.55
CA SER A 96 -20.11 -11.25 -8.53
C SER A 96 -19.05 -11.54 -9.60
N LYS A 97 -19.14 -10.91 -10.78
CA LYS A 97 -18.15 -11.04 -11.86
C LYS A 97 -16.78 -10.49 -11.42
N GLN A 98 -16.76 -9.33 -10.78
CA GLN A 98 -15.51 -8.74 -10.27
C GLN A 98 -14.91 -9.59 -9.16
N THR A 99 -15.73 -10.06 -8.21
CA THR A 99 -15.31 -10.96 -7.13
C THR A 99 -14.65 -12.22 -7.69
N GLN A 100 -15.30 -12.94 -8.62
CA GLN A 100 -14.78 -14.17 -9.21
C GLN A 100 -13.48 -13.94 -10.00
N ARG A 101 -13.41 -12.85 -10.76
CA ARG A 101 -12.18 -12.45 -11.47
C ARG A 101 -11.03 -12.26 -10.50
N THR A 102 -11.24 -11.46 -9.45
CA THR A 102 -10.21 -11.15 -8.45
C THR A 102 -9.78 -12.40 -7.67
N LEU A 103 -10.71 -13.29 -7.31
CA LEU A 103 -10.39 -14.57 -6.67
C LEU A 103 -9.51 -15.45 -7.56
N THR A 104 -9.69 -15.40 -8.88
CA THR A 104 -8.87 -16.13 -9.85
C THR A 104 -7.46 -15.52 -9.95
N GLU A 105 -7.35 -14.19 -9.94
CA GLU A 105 -6.06 -13.47 -9.93
C GLU A 105 -5.24 -13.82 -8.68
N ILE A 106 -5.86 -13.84 -7.49
CA ILE A 106 -5.19 -14.19 -6.21
C ILE A 106 -4.58 -15.60 -6.23
N LYS A 107 -5.19 -16.55 -6.95
CA LYS A 107 -4.66 -17.92 -7.06
C LYS A 107 -3.37 -17.96 -7.88
N LYS A 108 -3.26 -17.13 -8.91
CA LYS A 108 -2.13 -17.10 -9.86
C LYS A 108 -0.96 -16.28 -9.34
N ASP A 109 -1.23 -15.20 -8.63
CA ASP A 109 -0.22 -14.22 -8.27
C ASP A 109 0.51 -14.57 -6.97
N ARG A 110 1.84 -14.39 -7.00
CA ARG A 110 2.68 -14.47 -5.83
C ARG A 110 2.69 -13.11 -5.15
N VAL A 111 2.04 -13.01 -3.99
CA VAL A 111 2.07 -11.83 -3.12
C VAL A 111 2.91 -12.15 -1.90
N SER A 112 4.01 -11.42 -1.70
CA SER A 112 4.84 -11.48 -0.50
C SER A 112 4.75 -10.14 0.24
N ARG A 113 4.84 -10.16 1.55
CA ARG A 113 4.79 -8.98 2.43
C ARG A 113 6.03 -8.86 3.33
N ASP A 114 6.98 -9.75 3.18
CA ASP A 114 8.13 -9.87 4.09
C ASP A 114 9.00 -8.60 4.11
N ALA A 115 9.23 -7.99 2.95
CA ALA A 115 10.01 -6.76 2.85
C ALA A 115 9.35 -5.57 3.57
N ASP A 116 8.01 -5.43 3.45
CA ASP A 116 7.26 -4.36 4.12
C ASP A 116 7.24 -4.56 5.64
N LEU A 117 7.04 -5.82 6.10
CA LEU A 117 7.07 -6.15 7.52
C LEU A 117 8.45 -5.90 8.12
N LYS A 118 9.53 -6.24 7.39
CA LYS A 118 10.91 -5.94 7.81
C LYS A 118 11.10 -4.43 7.98
N LYS A 119 10.65 -3.63 7.02
CA LYS A 119 10.74 -2.17 7.08
C LYS A 119 9.99 -1.58 8.29
N VAL A 120 8.79 -2.08 8.59
CA VAL A 120 8.03 -1.70 9.80
C VAL A 120 8.85 -2.01 11.06
N THR A 121 9.41 -3.22 11.13
CA THR A 121 10.22 -3.65 12.28
C THR A 121 11.45 -2.77 12.47
N GLU A 122 12.16 -2.45 11.40
CA GLU A 122 13.33 -1.56 11.43
C GLU A 122 12.98 -0.15 11.92
N LEU A 123 11.88 0.44 11.46
CA LEU A 123 11.42 1.75 11.91
C LEU A 123 11.06 1.75 13.41
N LEU A 124 10.40 0.70 13.90
CA LEU A 124 10.03 0.57 15.30
C LEU A 124 11.27 0.38 16.19
N SER A 125 12.27 -0.39 15.74
CA SER A 125 13.52 -0.64 16.47
C SER A 125 14.38 0.63 16.58
N ASN A 126 14.51 1.40 15.51
CA ASN A 126 15.30 2.63 15.48
C ASN A 126 14.69 3.70 16.41
N ASN A 127 13.36 3.85 16.42
CA ASN A 127 12.67 4.77 17.33
C ASN A 127 12.85 4.41 18.81
N SER A 128 13.10 3.13 19.14
CA SER A 128 13.35 2.70 20.53
C SER A 128 14.75 3.07 20.98
N GLN A 129 15.74 3.11 20.10
CA GLN A 129 17.13 3.50 20.44
C GLN A 129 17.29 5.02 20.64
N ASP A 130 16.57 5.84 19.87
CA ASP A 130 16.63 7.29 20.00
C ASP A 130 15.96 7.78 21.31
N ARG A 131 14.94 7.09 21.79
CA ARG A 131 14.32 7.38 23.11
C ARG A 131 15.23 7.11 24.29
N VAL A 132 16.11 6.11 24.18
CA VAL A 132 17.09 5.78 25.26
C VAL A 132 18.24 6.80 25.29
N ARG A 133 18.63 7.39 24.15
CA ARG A 133 19.69 8.39 24.07
C ARG A 133 19.27 9.79 24.53
N SER A 134 17.96 10.09 24.57
CA SER A 134 17.44 11.39 25.03
C SER A 134 17.17 11.47 26.54
N VAL A 135 17.50 10.43 27.31
CA VAL A 135 17.28 10.33 28.78
C VAL A 135 18.60 10.27 29.56
N ILE A 136 19.75 10.46 28.91
CA ILE A 136 21.05 10.53 29.58
C ILE A 136 21.60 11.97 29.49
#